data_7df010fac27ec8e895f2845be8e00bc4
#
_entry.id   7df010fac27ec8e895f2845be8e00bc4
#
_cell.length_a   1.000
_cell.length_b   1.000
_cell.length_c   1.000
_cell.angle_alpha   90.00
_cell.angle_beta   90.00
_cell.angle_gamma   90.00
#
_symmetry.space_group_name_H-M   'P 1'
#
loop_
_entity.id
_entity.type
_entity.pdbx_description
1 polymer ?
#
loop_
_entity_poly.entity_id
_entity_poly.type
_entity_poly.pdbx_seq_one_letter_code
_entity_poly.pdbx_strand_id
1 'polypeptide(L)'
;MAAVDEKKDDGVQRISFDPPHFTVLENVGKFFVTIVREGGDLNQSVLVDYKTEDGTACSPDDYIGGSGTLTFGPGVTEQKVELEILDDDVFEEDEHFYIRVSNPRRKDGIEIPNMNVDGEMVPSLQLGIAHMATIMILDDDHGGVFQFEDHEAEIVESIGTYELKVQRITGTRGKVAIPYTTEEGTAKAGKDYEHVEGELFFCNEEYE
;
A
#
# COMPACT_ATOMS: atom_id res chain seq x y z
N MET A 1 23.69 -24.84 -18.87
CA MET A 1 24.52 -24.12 -17.89
C MET A 1 24.47 -22.66 -18.30
N ALA A 2 23.67 -21.86 -17.63
CA ALA A 2 23.69 -20.42 -17.82
C ALA A 2 24.93 -19.86 -17.12
N ALA A 3 25.75 -19.10 -17.85
CA ALA A 3 26.88 -18.39 -17.28
C ALA A 3 26.34 -17.39 -16.25
N VAL A 4 26.74 -17.55 -15.00
CA VAL A 4 26.59 -16.51 -13.99
C VAL A 4 27.55 -15.41 -14.41
N ASP A 5 27.01 -14.29 -14.88
CA ASP A 5 27.79 -13.08 -15.12
C ASP A 5 28.31 -12.64 -13.75
N GLU A 6 29.58 -12.95 -13.44
CA GLU A 6 30.27 -12.41 -12.28
C GLU A 6 30.34 -10.89 -12.47
N LYS A 7 29.44 -10.18 -11.81
CA LYS A 7 29.44 -8.71 -11.74
C LYS A 7 30.81 -8.31 -11.15
N LYS A 8 31.71 -7.83 -12.01
CA LYS A 8 33.05 -7.40 -11.60
C LYS A 8 32.88 -6.28 -10.58
N ASP A 9 33.38 -6.49 -9.37
CA ASP A 9 33.37 -5.47 -8.32
C ASP A 9 34.15 -4.26 -8.81
N ASP A 10 33.49 -3.14 -8.98
CA ASP A 10 34.08 -1.86 -9.40
C ASP A 10 34.62 -1.05 -8.22
N GLY A 11 34.66 -1.64 -7.02
CA GLY A 11 35.11 -0.99 -5.80
C GLY A 11 34.17 0.06 -5.22
N VAL A 12 32.98 0.20 -5.79
CA VAL A 12 31.97 1.16 -5.35
C VAL A 12 30.94 0.46 -4.47
N GLN A 13 30.74 0.99 -3.27
CA GLN A 13 29.65 0.56 -2.40
C GLN A 13 28.34 1.19 -2.84
N ARG A 14 27.30 0.38 -2.93
CA ARG A 14 25.94 0.82 -3.27
C ARG A 14 24.96 0.43 -2.18
N ILE A 15 24.09 1.37 -1.87
CA ILE A 15 22.98 1.18 -0.91
C ILE A 15 21.68 1.28 -1.68
N SER A 16 20.85 0.25 -1.60
CA SER A 16 19.58 0.15 -2.31
C SER A 16 18.55 -0.67 -1.53
N PHE A 17 17.29 -0.59 -1.92
CA PHE A 17 16.26 -1.52 -1.46
C PHE A 17 16.37 -2.85 -2.23
N ASP A 18 16.12 -3.94 -1.53
CA ASP A 18 15.98 -5.27 -2.13
C ASP A 18 14.93 -6.09 -1.38
N PRO A 19 13.77 -6.34 -1.99
CA PRO A 19 13.32 -5.83 -3.29
C PRO A 19 12.93 -4.33 -3.27
N PRO A 20 12.81 -3.66 -4.44
CA PRO A 20 12.35 -2.27 -4.52
C PRO A 20 10.83 -2.11 -4.55
N HIS A 21 10.07 -3.20 -4.54
CA HIS A 21 8.62 -3.21 -4.53
C HIS A 21 8.11 -4.19 -3.47
N PHE A 22 7.18 -3.70 -2.67
CA PHE A 22 6.48 -4.47 -1.63
C PHE A 22 4.98 -4.37 -1.89
N THR A 23 4.28 -5.46 -1.64
CA THR A 23 2.82 -5.50 -1.66
C THR A 23 2.38 -6.12 -0.35
N VAL A 24 1.53 -5.43 0.38
CA VAL A 24 1.02 -5.83 1.69
C VAL A 24 -0.49 -5.68 1.71
N LEU A 25 -1.16 -6.43 2.58
CA LEU A 25 -2.57 -6.17 2.87
C LEU A 25 -2.68 -5.03 3.88
N GLU A 26 -3.79 -4.32 3.88
CA GLU A 26 -4.05 -3.22 4.80
C GLU A 26 -3.97 -3.69 6.26
N ASN A 27 -4.49 -4.87 6.56
CA ASN A 27 -4.47 -5.47 7.90
C ASN A 27 -3.12 -6.06 8.32
N VAL A 28 -2.05 -5.87 7.57
CA VAL A 28 -0.72 -6.44 7.89
C VAL A 28 -0.14 -5.88 9.20
N GLY A 29 -0.52 -4.65 9.56
CA GLY A 29 0.07 -3.91 10.66
C GLY A 29 1.55 -3.62 10.41
N LYS A 30 2.45 -4.22 11.21
CA LYS A 30 3.89 -3.98 11.10
C LYS A 30 4.59 -4.96 10.17
N PHE A 31 5.44 -4.44 9.29
CA PHE A 31 6.30 -5.23 8.41
C PHE A 31 7.66 -4.56 8.21
N PHE A 32 8.58 -5.25 7.53
CA PHE A 32 9.94 -4.75 7.34
C PHE A 32 10.28 -4.60 5.85
N VAL A 33 10.88 -3.47 5.52
CA VAL A 33 11.57 -3.28 4.25
C VAL A 33 13.07 -3.45 4.43
N THR A 34 13.73 -4.08 3.47
CA THR A 34 15.15 -4.40 3.54
C THR A 34 15.95 -3.44 2.66
N ILE A 35 17.02 -2.90 3.25
CA ILE A 35 18.02 -2.09 2.57
C ILE A 35 19.33 -2.87 2.58
N VAL A 36 19.91 -3.03 1.40
CA VAL A 36 21.16 -3.77 1.20
C VAL A 36 22.32 -2.83 0.88
N ARG A 37 23.50 -3.24 1.26
CA ARG A 37 24.78 -2.62 0.98
C ARG A 37 25.67 -3.61 0.25
N GLU A 38 26.02 -3.30 -0.98
CA GLU A 38 26.79 -4.18 -1.85
C GLU A 38 28.04 -3.51 -2.40
N GLY A 39 29.05 -4.32 -2.75
CA GLY A 39 30.28 -3.90 -3.41
C GLY A 39 31.26 -3.15 -2.50
N GLY A 40 32.45 -2.91 -3.04
CA GLY A 40 33.51 -2.13 -2.41
C GLY A 40 34.01 -2.64 -1.04
N ASP A 41 34.60 -1.75 -0.24
CA ASP A 41 35.16 -2.10 1.07
C ASP A 41 34.10 -2.09 2.17
N LEU A 42 33.62 -3.27 2.54
CA LEU A 42 32.63 -3.46 3.60
C LEU A 42 33.19 -3.29 5.03
N ASN A 43 34.48 -3.10 5.22
CA ASN A 43 35.06 -2.94 6.56
C ASN A 43 34.82 -1.57 7.17
N GLN A 44 34.28 -0.65 6.41
CA GLN A 44 33.96 0.70 6.87
C GLN A 44 32.52 0.81 7.36
N SER A 45 32.29 1.63 8.38
CA SER A 45 30.93 1.98 8.81
C SER A 45 30.36 3.09 7.93
N VAL A 46 29.15 2.89 7.42
CA VAL A 46 28.44 3.87 6.62
C VAL A 46 27.07 4.19 7.21
N LEU A 47 26.62 5.40 6.95
CA LEU A 47 25.32 5.92 7.34
C LEU A 47 24.51 6.22 6.09
N VAL A 48 23.20 6.00 6.16
CA VAL A 48 22.25 6.42 5.14
C VAL A 48 20.98 6.91 5.84
N ASP A 49 20.43 7.98 5.38
CA ASP A 49 19.16 8.49 5.89
C ASP A 49 18.00 7.88 5.11
N TYR A 50 16.87 7.64 5.78
CA TYR A 50 15.64 7.21 5.14
C TYR A 50 14.49 8.12 5.51
N LYS A 51 13.49 8.17 4.62
CA LYS A 51 12.23 8.89 4.83
C LYS A 51 11.11 8.27 4.01
N THR A 52 9.91 8.19 4.60
CA THR A 52 8.68 7.87 3.86
C THR A 52 8.16 9.11 3.15
N GLU A 53 7.50 8.91 2.00
CA GLU A 53 6.89 9.96 1.18
C GLU A 53 5.51 9.47 0.74
N ASP A 54 4.47 10.30 0.92
CA ASP A 54 3.11 9.95 0.52
C ASP A 54 3.00 9.75 -0.99
N GLY A 55 2.13 8.83 -1.37
CA GLY A 55 1.67 8.61 -2.74
C GLY A 55 0.17 8.84 -2.82
N THR A 56 -0.62 7.80 -3.13
CA THR A 56 -2.05 7.78 -2.90
C THR A 56 -2.35 7.53 -1.43
N ALA A 57 -1.64 6.60 -0.79
CA ALA A 57 -1.67 6.43 0.66
C ALA A 57 -0.98 7.60 1.38
N CYS A 58 -1.62 8.13 2.41
CA CYS A 58 -1.23 9.34 3.13
C CYS A 58 -0.99 9.06 4.62
N SER A 59 0.10 9.59 5.15
CA SER A 59 0.34 9.55 6.59
C SER A 59 -0.35 10.75 7.28
N PRO A 60 -1.01 10.58 8.43
CA PRO A 60 -1.05 9.38 9.29
C PRO A 60 -2.32 8.52 9.11
N ASP A 61 -3.07 8.66 8.02
CA ASP A 61 -4.36 7.99 7.85
C ASP A 61 -4.16 6.52 7.47
N ASP A 62 -3.34 6.20 6.46
CA ASP A 62 -3.17 4.85 5.91
C ASP A 62 -1.91 4.15 6.41
N TYR A 63 -0.89 4.91 6.84
CA TYR A 63 0.34 4.36 7.39
C TYR A 63 1.03 5.33 8.35
N ILE A 64 1.91 4.82 9.19
CA ILE A 64 2.75 5.66 10.06
C ILE A 64 4.01 6.06 9.32
N GLY A 65 4.05 7.33 8.89
CA GLY A 65 5.23 7.92 8.25
C GLY A 65 6.41 8.06 9.20
N GLY A 66 7.63 7.96 8.63
CA GLY A 66 8.83 8.03 9.45
C GLY A 66 10.09 8.45 8.69
N SER A 67 11.09 8.82 9.46
CA SER A 67 12.44 9.13 8.96
C SER A 67 13.49 8.79 10.00
N GLY A 68 14.70 8.50 9.54
CA GLY A 68 15.80 8.19 10.45
C GLY A 68 17.11 7.98 9.72
N THR A 69 18.12 7.53 10.46
CA THR A 69 19.44 7.20 9.94
C THR A 69 19.78 5.75 10.27
N LEU A 70 20.10 4.97 9.26
CA LEU A 70 20.59 3.60 9.40
C LEU A 70 22.13 3.61 9.45
N THR A 71 22.67 2.69 10.24
CA THR A 71 24.11 2.48 10.35
C THR A 71 24.46 1.08 9.88
N PHE A 72 25.22 0.96 8.80
CA PHE A 72 25.87 -0.28 8.41
C PHE A 72 27.27 -0.32 9.04
N GLY A 73 27.43 -1.17 10.03
CA GLY A 73 28.73 -1.42 10.64
C GLY A 73 29.67 -2.20 9.72
N PRO A 74 30.93 -2.46 10.15
CA PRO A 74 31.85 -3.31 9.40
C PRO A 74 31.24 -4.70 9.13
N GLY A 75 31.26 -5.12 7.88
CA GLY A 75 30.73 -6.41 7.44
C GLY A 75 29.19 -6.52 7.41
N VAL A 76 28.47 -5.49 7.85
CA VAL A 76 27.01 -5.48 7.80
C VAL A 76 26.55 -5.10 6.39
N THR A 77 25.80 -5.99 5.76
CA THR A 77 25.31 -5.85 4.38
C THR A 77 23.81 -5.59 4.28
N GLU A 78 23.09 -5.73 5.39
CA GLU A 78 21.63 -5.63 5.43
C GLU A 78 21.17 -4.81 6.63
N GLN A 79 20.17 -3.97 6.42
CA GLN A 79 19.45 -3.25 7.45
C GLN A 79 17.96 -3.31 7.15
N LYS A 80 17.13 -3.22 8.19
CA LYS A 80 15.67 -3.25 8.05
C LYS A 80 15.05 -2.01 8.68
N VAL A 81 14.02 -1.49 8.01
CA VAL A 81 13.15 -0.45 8.55
C VAL A 81 11.78 -1.08 8.80
N GLU A 82 11.29 -0.94 10.03
CA GLU A 82 9.91 -1.29 10.37
C GLU A 82 9.00 -0.19 9.87
N LEU A 83 7.97 -0.57 9.14
CA LEU A 83 6.86 0.27 8.71
C LEU A 83 5.57 -0.28 9.31
N GLU A 84 4.58 0.58 9.51
CA GLU A 84 3.28 0.22 10.07
C GLU A 84 2.17 0.74 9.16
N ILE A 85 1.32 -0.18 8.71
CA ILE A 85 0.10 0.11 7.97
C ILE A 85 -1.05 0.20 8.97
N LEU A 86 -1.97 1.09 8.73
CA LEU A 86 -3.17 1.27 9.53
C LEU A 86 -4.35 0.63 8.83
N ASP A 87 -5.05 -0.24 9.55
CA ASP A 87 -6.22 -0.99 9.09
C ASP A 87 -7.48 -0.26 9.56
N ASP A 88 -8.43 -0.04 8.68
CA ASP A 88 -9.75 0.46 9.04
C ASP A 88 -10.87 -0.44 8.46
N ASP A 89 -12.11 -0.01 8.47
CA ASP A 89 -13.26 -0.78 8.00
C ASP A 89 -13.92 -0.08 6.78
N VAL A 90 -13.19 0.72 6.02
CA VAL A 90 -13.68 1.44 4.86
C VAL A 90 -13.15 0.76 3.59
N PHE A 91 -14.03 0.45 2.65
CA PHE A 91 -13.59 -0.05 1.33
C PHE A 91 -12.95 1.08 0.54
N GLU A 92 -11.73 0.86 0.09
CA GLU A 92 -10.93 1.81 -0.69
C GLU A 92 -10.34 1.15 -1.94
N GLU A 93 -9.72 1.94 -2.80
CA GLU A 93 -8.91 1.41 -3.89
C GLU A 93 -7.50 1.08 -3.38
N ASP A 94 -6.83 0.14 -4.03
CA ASP A 94 -5.43 -0.17 -3.72
C ASP A 94 -4.57 1.10 -3.77
N GLU A 95 -3.81 1.33 -2.73
CA GLU A 95 -3.03 2.54 -2.53
C GLU A 95 -1.54 2.28 -2.46
N HIS A 96 -0.73 3.33 -2.51
CA HIS A 96 0.71 3.19 -2.40
C HIS A 96 1.37 4.41 -1.77
N PHE A 97 2.52 4.17 -1.14
CA PHE A 97 3.45 5.20 -0.69
C PHE A 97 4.89 4.77 -0.98
N TYR A 98 5.83 5.63 -0.69
CA TYR A 98 7.24 5.41 -0.97
C TYR A 98 8.09 5.48 0.28
N ILE A 99 9.21 4.77 0.25
CA ILE A 99 10.32 5.00 1.17
C ILE A 99 11.60 5.22 0.36
N ARG A 100 12.33 6.26 0.70
CA ARG A 100 13.55 6.66 0.00
C ARG A 100 14.74 6.63 0.94
N VAL A 101 15.88 6.13 0.47
CA VAL A 101 17.17 6.34 1.12
C VAL A 101 17.91 7.50 0.46
N SER A 102 18.68 8.23 1.27
CA SER A 102 19.40 9.43 0.83
C SER A 102 20.67 9.63 1.64
N ASN A 103 21.51 10.56 1.20
CA ASN A 103 22.70 11.04 1.96
C ASN A 103 23.60 9.89 2.48
N PRO A 104 24.05 8.98 1.59
CA PRO A 104 25.00 7.93 1.97
C PRO A 104 26.34 8.58 2.33
N ARG A 105 26.86 8.26 3.52
CA ARG A 105 28.11 8.86 4.02
C ARG A 105 28.86 7.91 4.92
N ARG A 106 30.15 8.06 4.96
CA ARG A 106 31.01 7.30 5.89
C ARG A 106 30.85 7.88 7.30
N LYS A 107 30.86 7.02 8.30
CA LYS A 107 30.73 7.44 9.70
C LYS A 107 31.91 8.27 10.20
N ASP A 108 33.09 8.06 9.63
CA ASP A 108 34.29 8.83 9.92
C ASP A 108 34.38 10.20 9.21
N GLY A 109 33.42 10.47 8.31
CA GLY A 109 33.37 11.71 7.52
C GLY A 109 34.42 11.81 6.43
N ILE A 110 35.19 10.74 6.16
CA ILE A 110 36.26 10.74 5.17
C ILE A 110 35.68 10.27 3.83
N GLU A 111 35.67 11.13 2.84
CA GLU A 111 35.36 10.74 1.47
C GLU A 111 36.61 10.15 0.80
N ILE A 112 36.52 8.88 0.41
CA ILE A 112 37.55 8.22 -0.36
C ILE A 112 37.06 8.11 -1.79
N PRO A 113 37.63 8.84 -2.74
CA PRO A 113 37.28 8.68 -4.14
C PRO A 113 37.81 7.33 -4.67
N ASN A 114 37.07 6.75 -5.60
CA ASN A 114 37.47 5.58 -6.35
C ASN A 114 37.69 5.96 -7.81
N MET A 115 38.43 5.16 -8.56
CA MET A 115 38.65 5.35 -9.99
C MET A 115 37.78 4.31 -10.74
N ASN A 116 36.87 4.78 -11.58
CA ASN A 116 36.08 3.90 -12.42
C ASN A 116 36.95 3.29 -13.55
N VAL A 117 36.34 2.38 -14.33
CA VAL A 117 37.01 1.69 -15.45
C VAL A 117 37.50 2.63 -16.54
N ASP A 118 36.91 3.83 -16.64
CA ASP A 118 37.23 4.88 -17.62
C ASP A 118 38.32 5.85 -17.09
N GLY A 119 38.81 5.62 -15.86
CA GLY A 119 39.83 6.45 -15.21
C GLY A 119 39.29 7.73 -14.57
N GLU A 120 37.99 7.88 -14.40
CA GLU A 120 37.37 9.02 -13.74
C GLU A 120 37.27 8.77 -12.23
N MET A 121 37.43 9.85 -11.45
CA MET A 121 37.24 9.80 -10.00
C MET A 121 35.77 9.80 -9.66
N VAL A 122 35.29 8.74 -9.03
CA VAL A 122 33.91 8.59 -8.59
C VAL A 122 33.86 8.38 -7.07
N PRO A 123 32.75 8.75 -6.37
CA PRO A 123 32.61 8.43 -4.96
C PRO A 123 32.64 6.91 -4.72
N SER A 124 33.38 6.48 -3.69
CA SER A 124 33.45 5.06 -3.32
C SER A 124 32.17 4.54 -2.63
N LEU A 125 31.26 5.42 -2.28
CA LEU A 125 29.96 5.13 -1.67
C LEU A 125 28.87 5.91 -2.39
N GLN A 126 27.84 5.22 -2.88
CA GLN A 126 26.77 5.79 -3.67
C GLN A 126 25.42 5.13 -3.31
N LEU A 127 24.35 5.78 -3.71
CA LEU A 127 23.03 5.12 -3.79
C LEU A 127 23.00 4.21 -5.03
N GLY A 128 22.42 3.03 -4.87
CA GLY A 128 22.11 2.15 -5.98
C GLY A 128 20.91 2.66 -6.80
N ILE A 129 20.58 1.96 -7.88
CA ILE A 129 19.45 2.32 -8.76
C ILE A 129 18.13 2.29 -7.96
N ALA A 130 17.95 1.26 -7.15
CA ALA A 130 16.76 1.09 -6.29
C ALA A 130 16.92 1.85 -4.95
N HIS A 131 17.14 3.16 -5.00
CA HIS A 131 17.23 4.02 -3.80
C HIS A 131 15.87 4.50 -3.28
N MET A 132 14.80 4.09 -3.93
CA MET A 132 13.41 4.27 -3.53
C MET A 132 12.70 2.93 -3.67
N ALA A 133 11.89 2.57 -2.69
CA ALA A 133 10.97 1.45 -2.76
C ALA A 133 9.53 1.94 -2.76
N THR A 134 8.67 1.22 -3.49
CA THR A 134 7.23 1.42 -3.51
C THR A 134 6.57 0.37 -2.64
N ILE A 135 5.70 0.80 -1.74
CA ILE A 135 4.84 -0.05 -0.93
C ILE A 135 3.44 0.09 -1.48
N MET A 136 2.87 -1.00 -1.98
CA MET A 136 1.49 -1.11 -2.41
C MET A 136 0.69 -1.71 -1.26
N ILE A 137 -0.35 -1.01 -0.82
CA ILE A 137 -1.33 -1.47 0.15
C ILE A 137 -2.51 -2.00 -0.64
N LEU A 138 -2.86 -3.25 -0.42
CA LEU A 138 -4.07 -3.85 -0.98
C LEU A 138 -5.16 -3.77 0.08
N ASP A 139 -6.25 -3.10 -0.28
CA ASP A 139 -7.45 -3.08 0.53
C ASP A 139 -7.98 -4.50 0.69
N ASP A 140 -8.28 -4.92 1.90
CA ASP A 140 -8.87 -6.22 2.20
C ASP A 140 -10.34 -6.12 2.63
N ASP A 141 -10.88 -4.92 2.63
CA ASP A 141 -12.30 -4.64 2.68
C ASP A 141 -12.88 -4.64 1.26
N HIS A 142 -14.09 -5.09 1.11
CA HIS A 142 -14.76 -4.99 -0.18
C HIS A 142 -16.25 -4.78 0.00
N GLY A 143 -16.82 -4.00 -0.91
CA GLY A 143 -18.21 -3.56 -0.86
C GLY A 143 -19.25 -4.67 -0.75
N GLY A 144 -18.86 -5.90 -1.10
CA GLY A 144 -19.72 -7.06 -1.03
C GLY A 144 -20.65 -7.21 -2.22
N VAL A 145 -21.48 -8.25 -2.18
CA VAL A 145 -22.55 -8.50 -3.14
C VAL A 145 -23.90 -8.31 -2.44
N PHE A 146 -24.73 -7.47 -3.03
CA PHE A 146 -26.04 -7.08 -2.49
C PHE A 146 -27.15 -7.64 -3.36
N GLN A 147 -28.23 -8.06 -2.74
CA GLN A 147 -29.43 -8.51 -3.42
C GLN A 147 -30.67 -8.22 -2.57
N PHE A 148 -31.81 -8.15 -3.24
CA PHE A 148 -33.07 -8.23 -2.52
C PHE A 148 -33.29 -9.64 -2.00
N GLU A 149 -33.87 -9.78 -0.79
CA GLU A 149 -34.20 -11.08 -0.20
C GLU A 149 -35.15 -11.83 -1.16
N ASP A 150 -36.18 -11.12 -1.67
CA ASP A 150 -37.10 -11.62 -2.67
C ASP A 150 -36.88 -10.88 -4.00
N HIS A 151 -36.61 -11.61 -5.07
CA HIS A 151 -36.47 -11.02 -6.43
C HIS A 151 -37.80 -10.57 -7.03
N GLU A 152 -38.90 -11.18 -6.61
CA GLU A 152 -40.28 -10.88 -7.04
C GLU A 152 -41.22 -10.96 -5.84
N ALA A 153 -42.12 -10.00 -5.74
CA ALA A 153 -43.16 -10.01 -4.71
C ALA A 153 -44.53 -9.68 -5.33
N GLU A 154 -45.52 -10.49 -5.02
CA GLU A 154 -46.94 -10.22 -5.38
C GLU A 154 -47.62 -9.61 -4.16
N ILE A 155 -48.04 -8.38 -4.30
CA ILE A 155 -48.73 -7.63 -3.24
C ILE A 155 -50.10 -7.14 -3.70
N VAL A 156 -51.03 -7.01 -2.76
CA VAL A 156 -52.32 -6.45 -3.06
C VAL A 156 -52.27 -4.91 -2.97
N GLU A 157 -53.00 -4.21 -3.84
CA GLU A 157 -53.02 -2.76 -3.91
C GLU A 157 -53.34 -2.08 -2.56
N SER A 158 -54.11 -2.72 -1.71
CA SER A 158 -54.50 -2.18 -0.41
C SER A 158 -53.53 -2.44 0.73
N ILE A 159 -52.31 -2.96 0.44
CA ILE A 159 -51.35 -3.34 1.49
C ILE A 159 -50.84 -2.13 2.30
N GLY A 160 -50.83 -0.95 1.69
CA GLY A 160 -50.23 0.24 2.28
C GLY A 160 -48.73 0.26 2.11
N THR A 161 -47.95 0.12 3.17
CA THR A 161 -46.49 0.05 3.12
C THR A 161 -46.03 -1.40 2.97
N TYR A 162 -45.11 -1.62 2.07
CA TYR A 162 -44.41 -2.90 1.87
C TYR A 162 -42.92 -2.69 2.07
N GLU A 163 -42.32 -3.48 2.93
CA GLU A 163 -40.86 -3.42 3.22
C GLU A 163 -40.13 -4.37 2.30
N LEU A 164 -39.15 -3.86 1.56
CA LEU A 164 -38.19 -4.63 0.79
C LEU A 164 -36.91 -4.75 1.58
N LYS A 165 -36.43 -5.98 1.77
CA LYS A 165 -35.18 -6.24 2.44
C LYS A 165 -34.06 -6.38 1.41
N VAL A 166 -32.92 -5.73 1.70
CA VAL A 166 -31.68 -5.87 0.95
C VAL A 166 -30.68 -6.57 1.84
N GLN A 167 -30.03 -7.59 1.29
CA GLN A 167 -29.05 -8.40 2.00
C GLN A 167 -27.66 -8.23 1.37
N ARG A 168 -26.65 -8.13 2.22
CA ARG A 168 -25.24 -8.20 1.85
C ARG A 168 -24.77 -9.66 2.00
N ILE A 169 -24.72 -10.40 0.89
CA ILE A 169 -24.51 -11.86 0.90
C ILE A 169 -23.06 -12.31 0.94
N THR A 170 -22.13 -11.46 0.54
CA THR A 170 -20.68 -11.70 0.62
C THR A 170 -19.95 -10.40 0.87
N GLY A 171 -18.70 -10.49 1.33
CA GLY A 171 -17.86 -9.32 1.51
C GLY A 171 -18.39 -8.37 2.56
N THR A 172 -18.54 -8.88 3.78
CA THR A 172 -19.17 -8.13 4.88
C THR A 172 -18.22 -7.18 5.61
N ARG A 173 -16.93 -7.18 5.25
CA ARG A 173 -15.99 -6.19 5.77
C ARG A 173 -16.22 -4.82 5.13
N GLY A 174 -15.91 -3.79 5.90
CA GLY A 174 -16.04 -2.41 5.49
C GLY A 174 -17.46 -1.85 5.57
N LYS A 175 -17.55 -0.52 5.59
CA LYS A 175 -18.79 0.26 5.59
C LYS A 175 -19.15 0.61 4.16
N VAL A 176 -20.41 0.42 3.77
CA VAL A 176 -20.87 0.63 2.40
C VAL A 176 -22.16 1.41 2.38
N ALA A 177 -22.28 2.35 1.45
CA ALA A 177 -23.52 3.03 1.10
C ALA A 177 -23.99 2.56 -0.28
N ILE A 178 -25.26 2.13 -0.39
CA ILE A 178 -25.85 1.67 -1.64
C ILE A 178 -27.02 2.57 -2.00
N PRO A 179 -26.96 3.29 -3.12
CA PRO A 179 -28.09 4.06 -3.58
C PRO A 179 -29.20 3.13 -4.07
N TYR A 180 -30.45 3.52 -3.81
CA TYR A 180 -31.62 2.85 -4.32
C TYR A 180 -32.62 3.85 -4.88
N THR A 181 -33.40 3.43 -5.85
CA THR A 181 -34.51 4.20 -6.43
C THR A 181 -35.56 3.25 -6.97
N THR A 182 -36.82 3.70 -6.92
CA THR A 182 -37.92 3.00 -7.60
C THR A 182 -38.04 3.50 -9.04
N GLU A 183 -38.30 2.58 -9.97
CA GLU A 183 -38.51 2.90 -11.38
C GLU A 183 -39.91 2.53 -11.82
N GLU A 184 -40.49 3.33 -12.71
CA GLU A 184 -41.80 3.07 -13.28
C GLU A 184 -41.78 1.89 -14.26
N GLY A 185 -42.64 0.93 -14.02
CA GLY A 185 -43.00 -0.08 -15.01
C GLY A 185 -44.39 0.21 -15.58
N THR A 186 -45.30 -0.74 -15.44
CA THR A 186 -46.74 -0.53 -15.70
C THR A 186 -47.41 0.32 -14.63
N ALA A 187 -46.98 0.18 -13.36
CA ALA A 187 -47.38 1.05 -12.26
C ALA A 187 -46.67 2.41 -12.34
N LYS A 188 -47.39 3.48 -12.03
CA LYS A 188 -46.91 4.87 -12.16
C LYS A 188 -46.75 5.54 -10.80
N ALA A 189 -45.62 6.23 -10.63
CA ALA A 189 -45.34 7.00 -9.44
C ALA A 189 -46.38 8.12 -9.21
N GLY A 190 -46.73 8.34 -7.98
CA GLY A 190 -47.72 9.33 -7.55
C GLY A 190 -49.16 8.93 -7.84
N LYS A 191 -49.38 7.80 -8.50
CA LYS A 191 -50.75 7.27 -8.76
C LYS A 191 -50.91 5.87 -8.16
N ASP A 192 -50.05 4.97 -8.47
CA ASP A 192 -50.15 3.55 -8.10
C ASP A 192 -49.16 3.22 -6.94
N TYR A 193 -48.08 4.01 -6.80
CA TYR A 193 -47.11 3.91 -5.68
C TYR A 193 -46.46 5.26 -5.41
N GLU A 194 -45.87 5.44 -4.23
CA GLU A 194 -44.98 6.57 -3.91
C GLU A 194 -43.57 6.28 -4.39
N HIS A 195 -42.99 7.20 -5.19
CA HIS A 195 -41.62 7.12 -5.59
C HIS A 195 -40.70 7.31 -4.36
N VAL A 196 -39.74 6.43 -4.23
CA VAL A 196 -38.71 6.53 -3.18
C VAL A 196 -37.30 6.40 -3.78
N GLU A 197 -36.38 7.19 -3.26
CA GLU A 197 -34.97 7.13 -3.53
C GLU A 197 -34.17 7.42 -2.25
N GLY A 198 -32.98 6.90 -2.14
CA GLY A 198 -32.15 7.11 -0.96
C GLY A 198 -30.88 6.26 -0.99
N GLU A 199 -30.26 6.14 0.15
CA GLU A 199 -29.07 5.29 0.36
C GLU A 199 -29.32 4.36 1.55
N LEU A 200 -28.93 3.10 1.40
CA LEU A 200 -28.85 2.11 2.48
C LEU A 200 -27.42 2.05 2.95
N PHE A 201 -27.19 2.08 4.26
CA PHE A 201 -25.89 2.00 4.86
C PHE A 201 -25.73 0.64 5.54
N PHE A 202 -24.67 -0.06 5.18
CA PHE A 202 -24.26 -1.28 5.85
C PHE A 202 -22.98 -1.01 6.64
N CYS A 203 -23.00 -1.33 7.94
CA CYS A 203 -21.80 -1.27 8.76
C CYS A 203 -20.89 -2.49 8.51
N ASN A 204 -19.70 -2.47 9.09
CA ASN A 204 -18.80 -3.63 9.07
C ASN A 204 -19.51 -4.86 9.64
N GLU A 205 -19.43 -5.99 8.94
CA GLU A 205 -20.06 -7.27 9.29
C GLU A 205 -21.61 -7.24 9.35
N GLU A 206 -22.26 -6.22 8.82
CA GLU A 206 -23.72 -6.13 8.73
C GLU A 206 -24.23 -6.82 7.46
N TYR A 207 -25.28 -7.65 7.60
CA TYR A 207 -25.85 -8.48 6.54
C TYR A 207 -27.24 -8.03 6.06
N GLU A 208 -27.98 -7.25 6.86
CA GLU A 208 -29.37 -6.81 6.59
C GLU A 208 -29.61 -5.33 6.97
#